data_d3f0a78cdb98c5e9e647eb0b0644115f
#
_entry.id   d3f0a78cdb98c5e9e647eb0b0644115f
#
_cell.length_a   1.000
_cell.length_b   1.000
_cell.length_c   1.000
_cell.angle_alpha   90.00
_cell.angle_beta   90.00
_cell.angle_gamma   90.00
#
_symmetry.space_group_name_H-M   'P 1'
#
loop_
_entity.id
_entity.type
_entity.pdbx_description
1 polymer ?
#
loop_
_entity_poly.entity_id
_entity_poly.type
_entity_poly.pdbx_seq_one_letter_code
_entity_poly.pdbx_strand_id
1 'polypeptide(L)'
;LILALSLTVASAAFAVTKVGVMTGTTSQGEEEYQAAQEMIRKYPGRIIHVTYPDKFMDEQETTIQQILSMAADPDVKAIALVQGVPGTAAAIDKVKEIRPDMFFINIVPHEDPMLSAQKADLVLETDNPKRGVTIVELAHRMGAKTFVHISFPRHMSYPLLSERRDIMKAECEKRGMEWVFVNAPDPTGDAGIAGAQQFILEDVPRQVEKYGKDTAFFSTNCGMQEPLIRSVLTTGAIYPEQCCPSPYHGYPGALGIEIPEGKAGDVAFILDAITEKVVAGGGAGRFATWKIPINMAFTYASVEYGFDLADGKIKGVDIEHMKALLTKHAGNAQFSTYNNVATGEKADNFLLVVGESIIFGGK
;
A
#
# COMPACT_ATOMS: atom_id res chain seq x y z
N LEU A 1 -8.17 65.26 31.84
CA LEU A 1 -7.40 63.98 31.73
C LEU A 1 -8.28 62.96 31.05
N ILE A 2 -8.07 62.71 29.74
CA ILE A 2 -8.81 61.68 28.97
C ILE A 2 -7.94 60.43 29.00
N LEU A 3 -8.42 59.39 29.67
CA LEU A 3 -7.78 58.08 29.73
C LEU A 3 -8.20 57.31 28.44
N ALA A 4 -7.27 57.16 27.48
CA ALA A 4 -7.49 56.32 26.30
C ALA A 4 -7.31 54.83 26.70
N LEU A 5 -8.40 54.08 26.72
CA LEU A 5 -8.41 52.62 26.93
C LEU A 5 -8.06 51.98 25.59
N SER A 6 -6.81 51.55 25.41
CA SER A 6 -6.40 50.78 24.24
C SER A 6 -6.89 49.31 24.38
N LEU A 7 -7.95 48.96 23.65
CA LEU A 7 -8.38 47.57 23.48
C LEU A 7 -7.33 46.87 22.56
N THR A 8 -6.46 46.05 23.15
CA THR A 8 -5.68 45.08 22.39
C THR A 8 -6.61 43.92 21.99
N VAL A 9 -7.07 43.92 20.74
CA VAL A 9 -7.69 42.74 20.14
C VAL A 9 -6.57 41.73 19.92
N ALA A 10 -6.45 40.77 20.83
CA ALA A 10 -5.67 39.57 20.60
C ALA A 10 -6.37 38.78 19.49
N SER A 11 -5.88 38.84 18.25
CA SER A 11 -6.28 37.88 17.23
C SER A 11 -5.83 36.50 17.70
N ALA A 12 -6.81 35.70 18.14
CA ALA A 12 -6.59 34.27 18.31
C ALA A 12 -6.21 33.72 16.91
N ALA A 13 -4.93 33.50 16.68
CA ALA A 13 -4.50 32.69 15.55
C ALA A 13 -5.14 31.32 15.80
N PHE A 14 -6.12 30.97 15.00
CA PHE A 14 -6.66 29.60 15.01
C PHE A 14 -5.50 28.69 14.69
N ALA A 15 -5.14 27.82 15.63
CA ALA A 15 -4.13 26.79 15.40
C ALA A 15 -4.53 25.96 14.17
N VAL A 16 -3.66 25.92 13.19
CA VAL A 16 -3.92 25.18 11.95
C VAL A 16 -3.73 23.70 12.27
N THR A 17 -4.82 22.96 12.39
CA THR A 17 -4.76 21.52 12.65
C THR A 17 -4.00 20.77 11.56
N LYS A 18 -3.14 19.84 11.97
CA LYS A 18 -2.25 19.07 11.12
C LYS A 18 -2.52 17.57 11.20
N VAL A 19 -2.12 16.87 10.15
CA VAL A 19 -2.09 15.40 10.07
C VAL A 19 -0.64 14.98 9.81
N GLY A 20 -0.16 14.01 10.59
CA GLY A 20 1.12 13.32 10.33
C GLY A 20 0.91 12.22 9.29
N VAL A 21 1.85 12.06 8.39
CA VAL A 21 1.88 10.96 7.41
C VAL A 21 3.27 10.35 7.40
N MET A 22 3.37 9.05 7.63
CA MET A 22 4.62 8.31 7.44
C MET A 22 4.45 7.35 6.25
N THR A 23 5.40 7.37 5.32
CA THR A 23 5.43 6.47 4.15
C THR A 23 6.79 5.79 4.02
N GLY A 24 6.93 4.87 3.07
CA GLY A 24 8.23 4.46 2.58
C GLY A 24 8.96 5.59 1.87
N THR A 25 10.24 5.36 1.61
CA THR A 25 11.00 6.14 0.62
C THR A 25 10.50 5.79 -0.79
N THR A 26 10.95 6.51 -1.81
CA THR A 26 10.63 6.17 -3.21
C THR A 26 11.12 4.79 -3.64
N SER A 27 12.11 4.21 -2.94
CA SER A 27 12.62 2.86 -3.20
C SER A 27 11.69 1.74 -2.73
N GLN A 28 10.95 1.96 -1.63
CA GLN A 28 10.07 0.97 -1.01
C GLN A 28 8.58 1.28 -1.22
N GLY A 29 8.23 2.55 -1.36
CA GLY A 29 6.84 3.00 -1.40
C GLY A 29 6.66 4.27 -2.22
N GLU A 30 7.09 4.29 -3.50
CA GLU A 30 6.98 5.48 -4.35
C GLU A 30 5.54 5.99 -4.44
N GLU A 31 4.57 5.09 -4.57
CA GLU A 31 3.15 5.44 -4.73
C GLU A 31 2.62 6.25 -3.53
N GLU A 32 2.80 5.74 -2.33
CA GLU A 32 2.35 6.42 -1.11
C GLU A 32 3.18 7.66 -0.81
N TYR A 33 4.48 7.66 -1.15
CA TYR A 33 5.31 8.86 -1.06
C TYR A 33 4.77 9.98 -1.94
N GLN A 34 4.46 9.70 -3.20
CA GLN A 34 3.89 10.66 -4.13
C GLN A 34 2.50 11.13 -3.68
N ALA A 35 1.68 10.22 -3.14
CA ALA A 35 0.39 10.59 -2.55
C ALA A 35 0.54 11.58 -1.39
N ALA A 36 1.50 11.37 -0.50
CA ALA A 36 1.80 12.31 0.58
C ALA A 36 2.25 13.67 0.04
N GLN A 37 3.12 13.71 -0.98
CA GLN A 37 3.55 14.96 -1.62
C GLN A 37 2.39 15.70 -2.29
N GLU A 38 1.46 14.98 -2.91
CA GLU A 38 0.26 15.60 -3.49
C GLU A 38 -0.63 16.22 -2.41
N MET A 39 -0.83 15.52 -1.29
CA MET A 39 -1.61 16.06 -0.19
C MET A 39 -0.94 17.28 0.46
N ILE A 40 0.39 17.33 0.52
CA ILE A 40 1.14 18.52 0.98
C ILE A 40 0.87 19.72 0.05
N ARG A 41 0.87 19.49 -1.27
CA ARG A 41 0.54 20.56 -2.25
C ARG A 41 -0.91 21.04 -2.13
N LYS A 42 -1.83 20.10 -1.90
CA LYS A 42 -3.27 20.37 -1.74
C LYS A 42 -3.60 21.09 -0.43
N TYR A 43 -2.88 20.79 0.64
CA TYR A 43 -3.12 21.30 1.99
C TYR A 43 -1.84 21.90 2.59
N PRO A 44 -1.32 23.02 2.02
CA PRO A 44 -0.03 23.59 2.43
C PRO A 44 -0.01 23.93 3.92
N GLY A 45 1.06 23.51 4.62
CA GLY A 45 1.25 23.76 6.05
C GLY A 45 0.41 22.89 7.00
N ARG A 46 -0.42 22.00 6.49
CA ARG A 46 -1.30 21.14 7.30
C ARG A 46 -0.84 19.67 7.39
N ILE A 47 0.25 19.28 6.72
CA ILE A 47 0.75 17.91 6.72
C ILE A 47 2.21 17.89 7.13
N ILE A 48 2.54 17.00 8.05
CA ILE A 48 3.91 16.64 8.39
C ILE A 48 4.18 15.27 7.77
N HIS A 49 5.12 15.20 6.83
CA HIS A 49 5.48 13.95 6.16
C HIS A 49 6.88 13.52 6.58
N VAL A 50 7.01 12.25 6.97
CA VAL A 50 8.28 11.58 7.27
C VAL A 50 8.32 10.23 6.56
N THR A 51 9.53 9.68 6.39
CA THR A 51 9.69 8.34 5.82
C THR A 51 10.32 7.39 6.83
N TYR A 52 9.87 6.14 6.85
CA TYR A 52 10.62 5.09 7.53
C TYR A 52 11.86 4.71 6.69
N PRO A 53 12.96 4.20 7.32
CA PRO A 53 14.18 3.84 6.62
C PRO A 53 13.99 2.60 5.73
N ASP A 54 14.77 2.48 4.64
CA ASP A 54 14.71 1.31 3.75
C ASP A 54 15.08 -0.01 4.47
N LYS A 55 15.97 0.07 5.47
CA LYS A 55 16.33 -1.05 6.34
C LYS A 55 15.53 -1.07 7.65
N PHE A 56 14.22 -0.80 7.56
CA PHE A 56 13.34 -0.66 8.73
C PHE A 56 13.39 -1.86 9.70
N MET A 57 13.79 -3.05 9.27
CA MET A 57 13.96 -4.18 10.17
C MET A 57 15.09 -3.99 11.17
N ASP A 58 16.19 -3.37 10.73
CA ASP A 58 17.37 -3.08 11.56
C ASP A 58 17.27 -1.71 12.24
N GLU A 59 16.45 -0.82 11.71
CA GLU A 59 16.32 0.59 12.10
C GLU A 59 14.95 0.91 12.71
N GLN A 60 14.36 -0.03 13.48
CA GLN A 60 13.04 0.15 14.10
C GLN A 60 12.96 1.36 15.02
N GLU A 61 14.05 1.64 15.76
CA GLU A 61 14.10 2.82 16.65
C GLU A 61 14.01 4.12 15.85
N THR A 62 14.58 4.19 14.64
CA THR A 62 14.43 5.33 13.74
C THR A 62 12.96 5.52 13.37
N THR A 63 12.25 4.45 13.02
CA THR A 63 10.81 4.46 12.72
C THR A 63 10.02 5.00 13.92
N ILE A 64 10.30 4.50 15.12
CA ILE A 64 9.65 4.95 16.36
C ILE A 64 9.89 6.45 16.58
N GLN A 65 11.13 6.92 16.44
CA GLN A 65 11.48 8.34 16.65
C GLN A 65 10.80 9.26 15.63
N GLN A 66 10.64 8.83 14.38
CA GLN A 66 9.88 9.58 13.35
C GLN A 66 8.43 9.78 13.76
N ILE A 67 7.76 8.73 14.25
CA ILE A 67 6.38 8.80 14.72
C ILE A 67 6.26 9.72 15.96
N LEU A 68 7.15 9.57 16.93
CA LEU A 68 7.19 10.42 18.13
C LEU A 68 7.41 11.90 17.75
N SER A 69 8.26 12.17 16.76
CA SER A 69 8.53 13.55 16.32
C SER A 69 7.31 14.23 15.71
N MET A 70 6.49 13.50 14.94
CA MET A 70 5.21 14.01 14.43
C MET A 70 4.21 14.27 15.58
N ALA A 71 4.15 13.35 16.54
CA ALA A 71 3.25 13.46 17.69
C ALA A 71 3.63 14.57 18.67
N ALA A 72 4.88 15.04 18.65
CA ALA A 72 5.35 16.15 19.49
C ALA A 72 4.76 17.52 19.07
N ASP A 73 4.33 17.67 17.81
CA ASP A 73 3.64 18.89 17.37
C ASP A 73 2.21 18.90 17.94
N PRO A 74 1.84 19.91 18.76
CA PRO A 74 0.52 19.98 19.41
C PRO A 74 -0.65 20.15 18.43
N ASP A 75 -0.37 20.63 17.22
CA ASP A 75 -1.35 20.83 16.16
C ASP A 75 -1.71 19.53 15.42
N VAL A 76 -0.87 18.48 15.54
CA VAL A 76 -1.15 17.16 14.95
C VAL A 76 -2.25 16.46 15.74
N LYS A 77 -3.30 16.03 15.05
CA LYS A 77 -4.48 15.37 15.64
C LYS A 77 -4.64 13.92 15.19
N ALA A 78 -4.10 13.58 14.04
CA ALA A 78 -4.10 12.21 13.53
C ALA A 78 -2.77 11.91 12.83
N ILE A 79 -2.37 10.65 12.87
CA ILE A 79 -1.17 10.14 12.17
C ILE A 79 -1.57 8.94 11.33
N ALA A 80 -1.33 9.03 10.02
CA ALA A 80 -1.46 7.92 9.07
C ALA A 80 -0.09 7.26 8.86
N LEU A 81 -0.02 5.96 9.13
CA LEU A 81 1.19 5.14 9.03
C LEU A 81 1.04 4.21 7.83
N VAL A 82 1.53 4.65 6.67
CA VAL A 82 1.37 3.91 5.41
C VAL A 82 2.48 2.89 5.27
N GLN A 83 2.10 1.61 5.20
CA GLN A 83 2.91 0.43 5.46
C GLN A 83 3.45 0.45 6.90
N GLY A 84 2.55 0.13 7.86
CA GLY A 84 2.90 0.07 9.27
C GLY A 84 4.00 -0.95 9.58
N VAL A 85 5.26 -0.55 9.33
CA VAL A 85 6.46 -1.40 9.48
C VAL A 85 6.72 -1.76 10.94
N PRO A 86 7.53 -2.78 11.24
CA PRO A 86 7.87 -3.16 12.62
C PRO A 86 8.37 -1.99 13.46
N GLY A 87 7.86 -1.90 14.69
CA GLY A 87 8.05 -0.76 15.59
C GLY A 87 6.85 0.20 15.64
N THR A 88 5.92 0.09 14.69
CA THR A 88 4.72 0.93 14.64
C THR A 88 3.84 0.76 15.89
N ALA A 89 3.54 -0.46 16.29
CA ALA A 89 2.72 -0.73 17.49
C ALA A 89 3.36 -0.16 18.77
N ALA A 90 4.68 -0.33 18.92
CA ALA A 90 5.42 0.23 20.05
C ALA A 90 5.43 1.77 20.05
N ALA A 91 5.52 2.38 18.86
CA ALA A 91 5.45 3.84 18.73
C ALA A 91 4.07 4.37 19.10
N ILE A 92 2.99 3.71 18.66
CA ILE A 92 1.61 4.07 19.03
C ILE A 92 1.44 4.04 20.55
N ASP A 93 1.91 2.98 21.23
CA ASP A 93 1.84 2.89 22.69
C ASP A 93 2.57 4.07 23.36
N LYS A 94 3.82 4.34 22.97
CA LYS A 94 4.60 5.45 23.53
C LYS A 94 3.92 6.80 23.29
N VAL A 95 3.32 7.03 22.14
CA VAL A 95 2.58 8.28 21.88
C VAL A 95 1.33 8.35 22.72
N LYS A 96 0.52 7.28 22.81
CA LYS A 96 -0.73 7.29 23.58
C LYS A 96 -0.52 7.44 25.09
N GLU A 97 0.67 7.12 25.64
CA GLU A 97 1.04 7.42 27.03
C GLU A 97 1.09 8.94 27.30
N ILE A 98 1.50 9.75 26.33
CA ILE A 98 1.66 11.21 26.49
C ILE A 98 0.59 12.01 25.74
N ARG A 99 0.03 11.45 24.69
CA ARG A 99 -1.01 12.01 23.81
C ARG A 99 -2.14 11.00 23.63
N PRO A 100 -2.94 10.72 24.68
CA PRO A 100 -4.06 9.73 24.57
C PRO A 100 -5.14 10.17 23.57
N ASP A 101 -5.18 11.44 23.20
CA ASP A 101 -6.04 12.04 22.18
C ASP A 101 -5.58 11.80 20.74
N MET A 102 -4.33 11.32 20.53
CA MET A 102 -3.79 11.11 19.20
C MET A 102 -4.51 9.97 18.48
N PHE A 103 -5.01 10.23 17.27
CA PHE A 103 -5.70 9.25 16.45
C PHE A 103 -4.73 8.60 15.46
N PHE A 104 -4.70 7.28 15.41
CA PHE A 104 -3.82 6.52 14.53
C PHE A 104 -4.60 5.74 13.48
N ILE A 105 -4.19 5.89 12.22
CA ILE A 105 -4.64 5.05 11.10
C ILE A 105 -3.44 4.25 10.62
N ASN A 106 -3.45 2.93 10.87
CA ASN A 106 -2.39 2.01 10.46
C ASN A 106 -2.78 1.35 9.14
N ILE A 107 -1.95 1.52 8.11
CA ILE A 107 -2.26 1.13 6.74
C ILE A 107 -1.27 0.07 6.29
N VAL A 108 -1.77 -1.05 5.74
CA VAL A 108 -0.96 -2.18 5.27
C VAL A 108 0.08 -2.59 6.33
N PRO A 109 -0.37 -3.00 7.54
CA PRO A 109 0.54 -3.30 8.65
C PRO A 109 1.40 -4.53 8.36
N HIS A 110 2.69 -4.43 8.71
CA HIS A 110 3.63 -5.53 8.67
C HIS A 110 3.74 -6.29 10.01
N GLU A 111 3.02 -5.83 11.02
CA GLU A 111 2.90 -6.48 12.33
C GLU A 111 1.65 -7.38 12.37
N ASP A 112 1.47 -8.13 13.45
CA ASP A 112 0.29 -8.98 13.61
C ASP A 112 -1.01 -8.18 13.43
N PRO A 113 -1.99 -8.67 12.65
CA PRO A 113 -3.22 -7.95 12.38
C PRO A 113 -4.04 -7.60 13.62
N MET A 114 -4.15 -8.54 14.60
CA MET A 114 -4.88 -8.29 15.83
C MET A 114 -4.13 -7.30 16.72
N LEU A 115 -2.79 -7.37 16.79
CA LEU A 115 -1.98 -6.37 17.48
C LEU A 115 -2.19 -4.99 16.85
N SER A 116 -2.14 -4.89 15.52
CA SER A 116 -2.38 -3.64 14.81
C SER A 116 -3.76 -3.05 15.12
N ALA A 117 -4.81 -3.90 15.14
CA ALA A 117 -6.17 -3.49 15.48
C ALA A 117 -6.33 -3.06 16.93
N GLN A 118 -5.58 -3.66 17.88
CA GLN A 118 -5.59 -3.29 19.28
C GLN A 118 -4.88 -1.95 19.56
N LYS A 119 -3.90 -1.59 18.76
CA LYS A 119 -3.07 -0.40 18.99
C LYS A 119 -3.56 0.82 18.22
N ALA A 120 -3.88 0.69 16.95
CA ALA A 120 -4.39 1.77 16.12
C ALA A 120 -5.90 1.95 16.28
N ASP A 121 -6.37 3.17 16.03
CA ASP A 121 -7.81 3.47 16.07
C ASP A 121 -8.51 2.94 14.82
N LEU A 122 -7.85 3.00 13.65
CA LEU A 122 -8.29 2.37 12.41
C LEU A 122 -7.14 1.59 11.76
N VAL A 123 -7.46 0.48 11.11
CA VAL A 123 -6.52 -0.28 10.27
C VAL A 123 -7.12 -0.45 8.88
N LEU A 124 -6.32 -0.17 7.84
CA LEU A 124 -6.70 -0.33 6.45
C LEU A 124 -5.76 -1.31 5.76
N GLU A 125 -6.30 -2.29 5.05
CA GLU A 125 -5.49 -3.28 4.33
C GLU A 125 -6.24 -3.76 3.07
N THR A 126 -5.52 -4.27 2.09
CA THR A 126 -6.11 -5.05 1.01
C THR A 126 -6.60 -6.40 1.56
N ASP A 127 -7.73 -6.89 1.05
CA ASP A 127 -8.27 -8.20 1.49
C ASP A 127 -7.38 -9.33 0.96
N ASN A 128 -6.27 -9.59 1.63
CA ASN A 128 -5.28 -10.56 1.24
C ASN A 128 -5.84 -11.98 1.07
N PRO A 129 -6.68 -12.52 1.96
CA PRO A 129 -7.34 -13.80 1.75
C PRO A 129 -8.16 -13.85 0.47
N LYS A 130 -9.01 -12.85 0.22
CA LYS A 130 -9.82 -12.77 -1.00
C LYS A 130 -8.95 -12.62 -2.25
N ARG A 131 -7.87 -11.85 -2.17
CA ARG A 131 -6.86 -11.70 -3.23
C ARG A 131 -6.17 -13.02 -3.57
N GLY A 132 -6.00 -13.91 -2.59
CA GLY A 132 -5.53 -15.28 -2.83
C GLY A 132 -6.34 -16.02 -3.88
N VAL A 133 -7.66 -15.80 -3.90
CA VAL A 133 -8.57 -16.35 -4.92
C VAL A 133 -8.50 -15.53 -6.22
N THR A 134 -8.68 -14.21 -6.13
CA THR A 134 -8.90 -13.34 -7.31
C THR A 134 -7.67 -13.23 -8.20
N ILE A 135 -6.45 -13.22 -7.62
CA ILE A 135 -5.19 -13.16 -8.40
C ILE A 135 -5.00 -14.43 -9.23
N VAL A 136 -5.24 -15.62 -8.65
CA VAL A 136 -5.10 -16.89 -9.37
C VAL A 136 -6.21 -17.03 -10.42
N GLU A 137 -7.44 -16.63 -10.11
CA GLU A 137 -8.54 -16.58 -11.07
C GLU A 137 -8.22 -15.68 -12.26
N LEU A 138 -7.66 -14.49 -11.99
CA LEU A 138 -7.24 -13.55 -13.02
C LEU A 138 -6.12 -14.13 -13.89
N ALA A 139 -5.07 -14.70 -13.27
CA ALA A 139 -4.00 -15.38 -13.99
C ALA A 139 -4.52 -16.52 -14.89
N HIS A 140 -5.44 -17.34 -14.38
CA HIS A 140 -6.06 -18.41 -15.15
C HIS A 140 -6.87 -17.87 -16.35
N ARG A 141 -7.67 -16.82 -16.15
CA ARG A 141 -8.39 -16.13 -17.24
C ARG A 141 -7.46 -15.55 -18.30
N MET A 142 -6.26 -15.11 -17.91
CA MET A 142 -5.21 -14.63 -18.81
C MET A 142 -4.45 -15.77 -19.52
N GLY A 143 -4.79 -17.03 -19.24
CA GLY A 143 -4.25 -18.22 -19.89
C GLY A 143 -3.04 -18.85 -19.18
N ALA A 144 -2.81 -18.54 -17.93
CA ALA A 144 -1.73 -19.15 -17.17
C ALA A 144 -1.96 -20.65 -16.94
N LYS A 145 -0.89 -21.44 -17.10
CA LYS A 145 -0.81 -22.87 -16.79
C LYS A 145 0.07 -23.14 -15.58
N THR A 146 1.03 -22.27 -15.34
CA THR A 146 1.92 -22.28 -14.18
C THR A 146 1.80 -20.96 -13.44
N PHE A 147 1.84 -21.00 -12.11
CA PHE A 147 1.83 -19.82 -11.24
C PHE A 147 3.07 -19.82 -10.37
N VAL A 148 3.94 -18.85 -10.55
CA VAL A 148 5.18 -18.65 -9.79
C VAL A 148 4.95 -17.57 -8.74
N HIS A 149 4.98 -17.98 -7.48
CA HIS A 149 4.90 -17.09 -6.32
C HIS A 149 6.30 -16.82 -5.77
N ILE A 150 6.75 -15.58 -5.87
CA ILE A 150 8.07 -15.14 -5.42
C ILE A 150 7.93 -14.44 -4.08
N SER A 151 8.64 -14.94 -3.07
CA SER A 151 8.61 -14.37 -1.72
C SER A 151 9.89 -14.72 -0.95
N PHE A 152 9.92 -14.41 0.34
CA PHE A 152 11.03 -14.68 1.24
C PHE A 152 10.54 -14.93 2.67
N PRO A 153 11.36 -15.54 3.58
CA PRO A 153 10.92 -16.03 4.87
C PRO A 153 10.21 -14.98 5.73
N ARG A 154 10.70 -13.74 5.80
CA ARG A 154 10.07 -12.68 6.58
C ARG A 154 8.63 -12.41 6.14
N HIS A 155 8.38 -12.24 4.83
CA HIS A 155 7.02 -12.04 4.32
C HIS A 155 6.13 -13.27 4.56
N MET A 156 6.70 -14.47 4.51
CA MET A 156 5.95 -15.71 4.81
C MET A 156 5.70 -15.93 6.31
N SER A 157 6.28 -15.10 7.18
CA SER A 157 5.93 -15.06 8.60
C SER A 157 4.76 -14.11 8.91
N TYR A 158 4.35 -13.27 7.98
CA TYR A 158 3.19 -12.39 8.16
C TYR A 158 1.88 -13.17 7.92
N PRO A 159 0.95 -13.21 8.90
CA PRO A 159 -0.24 -14.07 8.83
C PRO A 159 -1.06 -13.90 7.55
N LEU A 160 -1.40 -12.66 7.18
CA LEU A 160 -2.21 -12.39 5.98
C LEU A 160 -1.49 -12.76 4.67
N LEU A 161 -0.17 -12.65 4.60
CA LEU A 161 0.59 -12.99 3.39
C LEU A 161 0.78 -14.51 3.26
N SER A 162 1.01 -15.21 4.36
CA SER A 162 1.09 -16.69 4.35
C SER A 162 -0.28 -17.31 4.07
N GLU A 163 -1.36 -16.79 4.64
CA GLU A 163 -2.73 -17.20 4.33
C GLU A 163 -3.05 -17.00 2.84
N ARG A 164 -2.75 -15.82 2.28
CA ARG A 164 -2.91 -15.56 0.85
C ARG A 164 -2.14 -16.56 -0.01
N ARG A 165 -0.87 -16.86 0.33
CA ARG A 165 -0.06 -17.85 -0.39
C ARG A 165 -0.74 -19.22 -0.38
N ASP A 166 -1.25 -19.68 0.77
CA ASP A 166 -1.85 -21.00 0.92
C ASP A 166 -3.16 -21.11 0.13
N ILE A 167 -3.96 -20.02 0.13
CA ILE A 167 -5.15 -19.90 -0.71
C ILE A 167 -4.77 -19.92 -2.20
N MET A 168 -3.76 -19.15 -2.62
CA MET A 168 -3.27 -19.16 -4.00
C MET A 168 -2.87 -20.57 -4.46
N LYS A 169 -2.15 -21.31 -3.63
CA LYS A 169 -1.75 -22.67 -3.92
C LYS A 169 -2.97 -23.57 -4.12
N ALA A 170 -3.91 -23.54 -3.20
CA ALA A 170 -5.14 -24.33 -3.29
C ALA A 170 -5.97 -23.95 -4.55
N GLU A 171 -6.04 -22.68 -4.89
CA GLU A 171 -6.74 -22.21 -6.08
C GLU A 171 -6.04 -22.60 -7.40
N CYS A 172 -4.71 -22.70 -7.41
CA CYS A 172 -3.96 -23.26 -8.54
C CYS A 172 -4.28 -24.74 -8.71
N GLU A 173 -4.22 -25.54 -7.64
CA GLU A 173 -4.56 -26.96 -7.66
C GLU A 173 -5.99 -27.21 -8.16
N LYS A 174 -6.95 -26.43 -7.68
CA LYS A 174 -8.36 -26.49 -8.11
C LYS A 174 -8.56 -26.20 -9.61
N ARG A 175 -7.71 -25.36 -10.20
CA ARG A 175 -7.76 -24.98 -11.62
C ARG A 175 -6.82 -25.81 -12.51
N GLY A 176 -6.11 -26.78 -11.95
CA GLY A 176 -5.13 -27.59 -12.68
C GLY A 176 -3.90 -26.81 -13.14
N MET A 177 -3.55 -25.73 -12.44
CA MET A 177 -2.35 -24.95 -12.67
C MET A 177 -1.19 -25.48 -11.83
N GLU A 178 0.01 -25.50 -12.40
CA GLU A 178 1.21 -25.84 -11.64
C GLU A 178 1.57 -24.70 -10.68
N TRP A 179 1.78 -25.05 -9.40
CA TRP A 179 2.23 -24.10 -8.37
C TRP A 179 3.74 -24.18 -8.15
N VAL A 180 4.43 -23.05 -8.25
CA VAL A 180 5.85 -22.93 -7.99
C VAL A 180 6.09 -21.84 -6.95
N PHE A 181 6.77 -22.20 -5.86
CA PHE A 181 7.23 -21.22 -4.86
C PHE A 181 8.72 -20.94 -5.07
N VAL A 182 9.08 -19.67 -5.16
CA VAL A 182 10.45 -19.20 -5.33
C VAL A 182 10.85 -18.38 -4.11
N ASN A 183 11.96 -18.77 -3.48
CA ASN A 183 12.53 -18.04 -2.36
C ASN A 183 13.56 -17.02 -2.87
N ALA A 184 13.20 -15.75 -2.83
CA ALA A 184 14.05 -14.63 -3.23
C ALA A 184 14.84 -14.08 -2.04
N PRO A 185 15.92 -13.30 -2.26
CA PRO A 185 16.55 -12.51 -1.20
C PRO A 185 15.60 -11.51 -0.57
N ASP A 186 15.66 -11.34 0.75
CA ASP A 186 14.91 -10.29 1.46
C ASP A 186 15.49 -8.92 1.10
N PRO A 187 14.67 -7.97 0.61
CA PRO A 187 15.13 -6.61 0.31
C PRO A 187 15.66 -5.81 1.52
N THR A 188 15.34 -6.23 2.75
CA THR A 188 15.90 -5.64 3.98
C THR A 188 17.13 -6.37 4.50
N GLY A 189 17.51 -7.49 3.86
CA GLY A 189 18.70 -8.27 4.22
C GLY A 189 20.00 -7.70 3.63
N ASP A 190 21.09 -8.45 3.76
CA ASP A 190 22.44 -8.01 3.39
C ASP A 190 22.58 -7.58 1.91
N ALA A 191 21.91 -8.28 0.99
CA ALA A 191 21.93 -7.94 -0.43
C ALA A 191 21.10 -6.70 -0.78
N GLY A 192 20.23 -6.27 0.13
CA GLY A 192 19.36 -5.11 -0.02
C GLY A 192 18.37 -5.22 -1.18
N ILE A 193 17.74 -4.09 -1.48
CA ILE A 193 16.78 -3.97 -2.60
C ILE A 193 17.46 -4.33 -3.92
N ALA A 194 18.69 -3.88 -4.16
CA ALA A 194 19.40 -4.14 -5.40
C ALA A 194 19.63 -5.65 -5.64
N GLY A 195 19.99 -6.42 -4.61
CA GLY A 195 20.14 -7.87 -4.71
C GLY A 195 18.83 -8.59 -5.00
N ALA A 196 17.73 -8.15 -4.40
CA ALA A 196 16.40 -8.68 -4.66
C ALA A 196 15.94 -8.37 -6.11
N GLN A 197 16.22 -7.17 -6.60
CA GLN A 197 15.93 -6.77 -8.00
C GLN A 197 16.73 -7.58 -9.01
N GLN A 198 18.03 -7.75 -8.77
CA GLN A 198 18.89 -8.56 -9.62
C GLN A 198 18.40 -10.01 -9.69
N PHE A 199 18.01 -10.58 -8.55
CA PHE A 199 17.44 -11.91 -8.49
C PHE A 199 16.21 -12.05 -9.41
N ILE A 200 15.28 -11.10 -9.40
CA ILE A 200 14.09 -11.11 -10.27
C ILE A 200 14.48 -11.11 -11.75
N LEU A 201 15.46 -10.27 -12.16
CA LEU A 201 15.91 -10.17 -13.54
C LEU A 201 16.56 -11.47 -14.04
N GLU A 202 17.17 -12.25 -13.15
CA GLU A 202 17.80 -13.54 -13.47
C GLU A 202 16.82 -14.70 -13.39
N ASP A 203 15.93 -14.71 -12.42
CA ASP A 203 15.05 -15.86 -12.15
C ASP A 203 13.86 -15.94 -13.12
N VAL A 204 13.22 -14.81 -13.45
CA VAL A 204 12.03 -14.80 -14.32
C VAL A 204 12.34 -15.44 -15.70
N PRO A 205 13.42 -15.11 -16.40
CA PRO A 205 13.78 -15.79 -17.65
C PRO A 205 13.99 -17.30 -17.47
N ARG A 206 14.66 -17.74 -16.39
CA ARG A 206 14.88 -19.17 -16.08
C ARG A 206 13.56 -19.91 -15.87
N GLN A 207 12.60 -19.30 -15.15
CA GLN A 207 11.29 -19.89 -14.93
C GLN A 207 10.50 -19.99 -16.25
N VAL A 208 10.57 -18.95 -17.10
CA VAL A 208 9.92 -18.98 -18.43
C VAL A 208 10.54 -19.99 -19.37
N GLU A 209 11.87 -20.15 -19.34
CA GLU A 209 12.55 -21.22 -20.08
C GLU A 209 12.06 -22.61 -19.66
N LYS A 210 11.86 -22.82 -18.36
CA LYS A 210 11.43 -24.11 -17.80
C LYS A 210 9.95 -24.40 -18.02
N TYR A 211 9.06 -23.42 -17.81
CA TYR A 211 7.62 -23.62 -17.75
C TYR A 211 6.86 -23.02 -18.94
N GLY A 212 7.54 -22.26 -19.79
CA GLY A 212 6.95 -21.60 -20.95
C GLY A 212 6.32 -20.24 -20.63
N LYS A 213 5.83 -19.57 -21.67
CA LYS A 213 5.27 -18.23 -21.59
C LYS A 213 3.93 -18.16 -20.85
N ASP A 214 3.20 -19.29 -20.74
CA ASP A 214 1.95 -19.34 -20.00
C ASP A 214 2.17 -19.48 -18.48
N THR A 215 3.24 -18.83 -18.00
CA THR A 215 3.62 -18.72 -16.59
C THR A 215 3.22 -17.36 -16.06
N ALA A 216 2.41 -17.36 -15.00
CA ALA A 216 2.06 -16.16 -14.26
C ALA A 216 3.04 -15.93 -13.10
N PHE A 217 3.43 -14.68 -12.89
CA PHE A 217 4.34 -14.30 -11.81
C PHE A 217 3.67 -13.35 -10.83
N PHE A 218 3.86 -13.61 -9.55
CA PHE A 218 3.44 -12.74 -8.45
C PHE A 218 4.57 -12.63 -7.41
N SER A 219 4.92 -11.41 -7.00
CA SER A 219 5.90 -11.14 -5.96
C SER A 219 5.27 -10.40 -4.78
N THR A 220 5.71 -10.68 -3.56
CA THR A 220 5.16 -10.11 -2.34
C THR A 220 5.82 -8.79 -1.89
N ASN A 221 6.82 -8.27 -2.60
CA ASN A 221 7.54 -7.05 -2.18
C ASN A 221 7.45 -5.93 -3.22
N CYS A 222 7.30 -4.70 -2.73
CA CYS A 222 7.17 -3.50 -3.57
C CYS A 222 8.42 -3.22 -4.40
N GLY A 223 9.61 -3.31 -3.84
CA GLY A 223 10.88 -3.07 -4.54
C GLY A 223 11.18 -4.05 -5.68
N MET A 224 10.47 -5.20 -5.73
CA MET A 224 10.60 -6.18 -6.81
C MET A 224 9.65 -5.95 -7.99
N GLN A 225 8.66 -5.07 -7.90
CA GLN A 225 7.60 -4.97 -8.91
C GLN A 225 8.11 -4.43 -10.25
N GLU A 226 8.92 -3.37 -10.24
CA GLU A 226 9.47 -2.79 -11.46
C GLU A 226 10.29 -3.78 -12.29
N PRO A 227 11.33 -4.45 -11.73
CA PRO A 227 12.07 -5.46 -12.47
C PRO A 227 11.21 -6.66 -12.88
N LEU A 228 10.19 -7.02 -12.08
CA LEU A 228 9.29 -8.12 -12.41
C LEU A 228 8.42 -7.79 -13.62
N ILE A 229 7.77 -6.61 -13.65
CA ILE A 229 6.97 -6.15 -14.79
C ILE A 229 7.81 -6.11 -16.06
N ARG A 230 9.03 -5.54 -15.98
CA ARG A 230 9.96 -5.45 -17.11
C ARG A 230 10.37 -6.83 -17.63
N SER A 231 10.74 -7.75 -16.73
CA SER A 231 11.19 -9.09 -17.09
C SER A 231 10.06 -9.94 -17.66
N VAL A 232 8.85 -9.84 -17.09
CA VAL A 232 7.64 -10.53 -17.59
C VAL A 232 7.27 -10.02 -19.01
N LEU A 233 7.35 -8.71 -19.26
CA LEU A 233 7.07 -8.15 -20.57
C LEU A 233 8.10 -8.65 -21.62
N THR A 234 9.39 -8.61 -21.26
CA THR A 234 10.47 -9.07 -22.15
C THR A 234 10.34 -10.56 -22.50
N THR A 235 9.94 -11.40 -21.56
CA THR A 235 9.80 -12.84 -21.76
C THR A 235 8.45 -13.23 -22.36
N GLY A 236 7.47 -12.31 -22.42
CA GLY A 236 6.11 -12.56 -22.88
C GLY A 236 5.29 -13.43 -21.91
N ALA A 237 5.65 -13.47 -20.64
CA ALA A 237 4.94 -14.17 -19.57
C ALA A 237 3.68 -13.42 -19.11
N ILE A 238 3.10 -13.77 -17.97
CA ILE A 238 1.85 -13.21 -17.46
C ILE A 238 2.09 -12.51 -16.12
N TYR A 239 1.55 -11.28 -15.97
CA TYR A 239 1.60 -10.50 -14.76
C TYR A 239 0.19 -10.12 -14.29
N PRO A 240 -0.40 -10.88 -13.35
CA PRO A 240 -1.80 -10.66 -12.97
C PRO A 240 -2.02 -9.48 -12.03
N GLU A 241 -1.08 -9.21 -11.09
CA GLU A 241 -1.28 -8.18 -10.08
C GLU A 241 0.01 -7.89 -9.29
N GLN A 242 0.14 -6.69 -8.75
CA GLN A 242 1.22 -6.31 -7.83
C GLN A 242 0.93 -6.76 -6.38
N CYS A 243 1.97 -6.70 -5.52
CA CYS A 243 1.82 -6.87 -4.07
C CYS A 243 0.83 -5.85 -3.47
N CYS A 244 0.97 -4.59 -3.84
CA CYS A 244 0.05 -3.50 -3.57
C CYS A 244 -0.53 -3.05 -4.92
N PRO A 245 -1.75 -3.50 -5.29
CA PRO A 245 -2.24 -3.35 -6.66
C PRO A 245 -2.59 -1.90 -6.99
N SER A 246 -1.94 -1.36 -8.02
CA SER A 246 -2.09 0.01 -8.46
C SER A 246 -1.49 0.23 -9.84
N PRO A 247 -2.09 1.06 -10.71
CA PRO A 247 -1.47 1.45 -11.98
C PRO A 247 -0.21 2.30 -11.78
N TYR A 248 -0.04 2.94 -10.62
CA TYR A 248 1.17 3.71 -10.30
C TYR A 248 2.30 2.85 -9.72
N HIS A 249 2.01 1.63 -9.27
CA HIS A 249 3.00 0.78 -8.61
C HIS A 249 3.81 -0.06 -9.59
N GLY A 250 5.05 0.33 -9.81
CA GLY A 250 6.03 -0.36 -10.63
C GLY A 250 5.86 -0.19 -12.14
N TYR A 251 4.64 0.05 -12.65
CA TYR A 251 4.40 0.21 -14.08
C TYR A 251 5.10 1.43 -14.70
N PRO A 252 5.04 2.64 -14.09
CA PRO A 252 5.69 3.80 -14.68
C PRO A 252 7.19 3.61 -14.87
N GLY A 253 7.90 3.18 -13.84
CA GLY A 253 9.34 2.92 -13.90
C GLY A 253 9.70 1.77 -14.83
N ALA A 254 8.96 0.66 -14.78
CA ALA A 254 9.20 -0.51 -15.62
C ALA A 254 9.03 -0.21 -17.12
N LEU A 255 8.07 0.64 -17.49
CA LEU A 255 7.68 0.93 -18.88
C LEU A 255 8.21 2.28 -19.40
N GLY A 256 8.96 3.03 -18.59
CA GLY A 256 9.44 4.36 -18.95
C GLY A 256 8.30 5.36 -19.22
N ILE A 257 7.27 5.34 -18.37
CA ILE A 257 6.14 6.28 -18.46
C ILE A 257 6.48 7.50 -17.62
N GLU A 258 6.62 8.64 -18.26
CA GLU A 258 6.73 9.94 -17.59
C GLU A 258 5.32 10.45 -17.24
N ILE A 259 5.13 10.86 -16.00
CA ILE A 259 3.87 11.46 -15.53
C ILE A 259 4.03 12.96 -15.56
N PRO A 260 3.38 13.70 -16.50
CA PRO A 260 3.51 15.13 -16.60
C PRO A 260 3.00 15.84 -15.34
N GLU A 261 3.52 17.05 -15.09
CA GLU A 261 3.01 17.92 -14.04
C GLU A 261 1.48 18.13 -14.22
N GLY A 262 0.72 17.96 -13.13
CA GLY A 262 -0.75 18.04 -13.15
C GLY A 262 -1.47 16.76 -13.59
N LYS A 263 -0.73 15.69 -13.95
CA LYS A 263 -1.29 14.36 -14.23
C LYS A 263 -1.06 13.35 -13.10
N ALA A 264 -0.38 13.75 -12.02
CA ALA A 264 -0.30 12.94 -10.81
C ALA A 264 -1.73 12.69 -10.28
N GLY A 265 -2.07 11.41 -10.02
CA GLY A 265 -3.42 11.00 -9.59
C GLY A 265 -4.47 10.89 -10.72
N ASP A 266 -4.17 11.27 -11.97
CA ASP A 266 -5.05 11.05 -13.13
C ASP A 266 -5.01 9.56 -13.53
N VAL A 267 -5.91 8.78 -12.92
CA VAL A 267 -5.96 7.31 -13.11
C VAL A 267 -6.28 6.93 -14.55
N ALA A 268 -7.10 7.70 -15.25
CA ALA A 268 -7.41 7.43 -16.66
C ALA A 268 -6.15 7.58 -17.53
N PHE A 269 -5.41 8.68 -17.35
CA PHE A 269 -4.15 8.91 -18.05
C PHE A 269 -3.15 7.76 -17.86
N ILE A 270 -2.93 7.33 -16.61
CA ILE A 270 -1.93 6.28 -16.35
C ILE A 270 -2.37 4.92 -16.90
N LEU A 271 -3.65 4.55 -16.81
CA LEU A 271 -4.17 3.31 -17.38
C LEU A 271 -4.04 3.27 -18.91
N ASP A 272 -4.30 4.39 -19.59
CA ASP A 272 -4.14 4.50 -21.04
C ASP A 272 -2.65 4.39 -21.43
N ALA A 273 -1.76 5.10 -20.74
CA ALA A 273 -0.32 5.04 -20.99
C ALA A 273 0.27 3.63 -20.75
N ILE A 274 -0.15 2.94 -19.70
CA ILE A 274 0.25 1.54 -19.46
C ILE A 274 -0.27 0.65 -20.57
N THR A 275 -1.54 0.80 -20.96
CA THR A 275 -2.14 0.00 -22.03
C THR A 275 -1.35 0.14 -23.33
N GLU A 276 -1.02 1.36 -23.74
CA GLU A 276 -0.21 1.62 -24.93
C GLU A 276 1.15 0.91 -24.86
N LYS A 277 1.88 1.08 -23.77
CA LYS A 277 3.22 0.50 -23.59
C LYS A 277 3.19 -1.04 -23.53
N VAL A 278 2.24 -1.60 -22.79
CA VAL A 278 2.06 -3.07 -22.68
C VAL A 278 1.71 -3.67 -24.03
N VAL A 279 0.76 -3.07 -24.77
CA VAL A 279 0.36 -3.55 -26.11
C VAL A 279 1.53 -3.43 -27.09
N ALA A 280 2.24 -2.31 -27.12
CA ALA A 280 3.41 -2.10 -27.97
C ALA A 280 4.54 -3.10 -27.65
N GLY A 281 4.70 -3.50 -26.39
CA GLY A 281 5.64 -4.53 -25.94
C GLY A 281 5.18 -5.98 -26.19
N GLY A 282 4.02 -6.20 -26.81
CA GLY A 282 3.48 -7.55 -27.09
C GLY A 282 2.81 -8.22 -25.88
N GLY A 283 2.52 -7.48 -24.82
CA GLY A 283 1.92 -7.98 -23.57
C GLY A 283 0.39 -7.89 -23.52
N ALA A 284 -0.28 -7.58 -24.63
CA ALA A 284 -1.74 -7.46 -24.67
C ALA A 284 -2.44 -8.70 -24.09
N GLY A 285 -3.36 -8.52 -23.15
CA GLY A 285 -4.07 -9.61 -22.47
C GLY A 285 -3.24 -10.40 -21.45
N ARG A 286 -1.98 -10.02 -21.21
CA ARG A 286 -1.04 -10.72 -20.30
C ARG A 286 -0.63 -9.90 -19.09
N PHE A 287 -1.11 -8.66 -18.94
CA PHE A 287 -0.82 -7.76 -17.84
C PHE A 287 -2.10 -7.21 -17.25
N ALA A 288 -2.15 -7.11 -15.93
CA ALA A 288 -3.29 -6.57 -15.21
C ALA A 288 -2.87 -5.83 -13.94
N THR A 289 -3.78 -5.02 -13.43
CA THR A 289 -3.69 -4.35 -12.12
C THR A 289 -5.11 -4.04 -11.64
N TRP A 290 -5.24 -3.48 -10.43
CA TRP A 290 -6.50 -2.84 -10.07
C TRP A 290 -6.68 -1.52 -10.83
N LYS A 291 -7.92 -1.15 -11.10
CA LYS A 291 -8.27 0.16 -11.69
C LYS A 291 -7.98 1.33 -10.76
N ILE A 292 -7.75 1.05 -9.48
CA ILE A 292 -7.56 2.03 -8.42
C ILE A 292 -6.14 1.97 -7.86
N PRO A 293 -5.52 3.12 -7.56
CA PRO A 293 -4.24 3.18 -6.87
C PRO A 293 -4.48 3.04 -5.36
N ILE A 294 -4.44 1.81 -4.83
CA ILE A 294 -4.95 1.52 -3.49
C ILE A 294 -4.21 2.26 -2.37
N ASN A 295 -2.87 2.30 -2.40
CA ASN A 295 -2.09 2.97 -1.36
C ASN A 295 -2.25 4.50 -1.42
N MET A 296 -2.42 5.07 -2.64
CA MET A 296 -2.79 6.49 -2.78
C MET A 296 -4.16 6.75 -2.19
N ALA A 297 -5.15 5.90 -2.51
CA ALA A 297 -6.51 6.03 -1.97
C ALA A 297 -6.53 5.93 -0.44
N PHE A 298 -5.78 4.99 0.14
CA PHE A 298 -5.61 4.88 1.59
C PHE A 298 -5.00 6.15 2.18
N THR A 299 -3.94 6.66 1.57
CA THR A 299 -3.25 7.88 2.04
C THR A 299 -4.18 9.09 1.99
N TYR A 300 -4.87 9.31 0.86
CA TYR A 300 -5.80 10.44 0.71
C TYR A 300 -6.96 10.37 1.69
N ALA A 301 -7.61 9.20 1.79
CA ALA A 301 -8.72 8.99 2.70
C ALA A 301 -8.30 9.20 4.16
N SER A 302 -7.13 8.72 4.56
CA SER A 302 -6.63 8.87 5.93
C SER A 302 -6.29 10.31 6.29
N VAL A 303 -5.69 11.06 5.36
CA VAL A 303 -5.43 12.49 5.57
C VAL A 303 -6.74 13.28 5.70
N GLU A 304 -7.70 13.06 4.80
CA GLU A 304 -9.00 13.73 4.86
C GLU A 304 -9.78 13.33 6.12
N TYR A 305 -9.73 12.06 6.53
CA TYR A 305 -10.30 11.58 7.78
C TYR A 305 -9.71 12.32 8.99
N GLY A 306 -8.37 12.45 9.02
CA GLY A 306 -7.69 13.19 10.08
C GLY A 306 -8.11 14.67 10.15
N PHE A 307 -8.35 15.33 9.02
CA PHE A 307 -8.91 16.68 8.99
C PHE A 307 -10.36 16.73 9.47
N ASP A 308 -11.20 15.79 9.04
CA ASP A 308 -12.60 15.74 9.46
C ASP A 308 -12.74 15.46 10.97
N LEU A 309 -11.85 14.64 11.54
CA LEU A 309 -11.74 14.44 12.99
C LEU A 309 -11.33 15.74 13.70
N ALA A 310 -10.28 16.40 13.20
CA ALA A 310 -9.76 17.63 13.79
C ALA A 310 -10.76 18.81 13.70
N ASP A 311 -11.53 18.86 12.62
CA ASP A 311 -12.61 19.85 12.42
C ASP A 311 -13.90 19.52 13.21
N GLY A 312 -13.92 18.37 13.92
CA GLY A 312 -15.07 17.93 14.73
C GLY A 312 -16.28 17.45 13.93
N LYS A 313 -16.08 17.14 12.62
CA LYS A 313 -17.14 16.57 11.77
C LYS A 313 -17.46 15.13 12.13
N ILE A 314 -16.46 14.41 12.62
CA ILE A 314 -16.56 13.04 13.15
C ILE A 314 -15.97 12.98 14.56
N LYS A 315 -16.34 11.94 15.32
CA LYS A 315 -15.84 11.73 16.68
C LYS A 315 -15.29 10.30 16.81
N GLY A 316 -13.96 10.17 16.83
CA GLY A 316 -13.32 8.87 16.96
C GLY A 316 -13.48 7.99 15.72
N VAL A 317 -13.66 6.68 15.93
CA VAL A 317 -13.78 5.68 14.86
C VAL A 317 -15.16 5.77 14.20
N ASP A 318 -15.17 6.01 12.89
CA ASP A 318 -16.34 6.00 12.02
C ASP A 318 -16.03 5.23 10.74
N ILE A 319 -16.39 3.95 10.73
CA ILE A 319 -16.10 3.04 9.61
C ILE A 319 -16.84 3.46 8.33
N GLU A 320 -18.08 3.93 8.45
CA GLU A 320 -18.87 4.32 7.27
C GLU A 320 -18.32 5.61 6.66
N HIS A 321 -17.84 6.55 7.48
CA HIS A 321 -17.14 7.73 6.98
C HIS A 321 -15.83 7.36 6.26
N MET A 322 -15.02 6.44 6.82
CA MET A 322 -13.82 5.94 6.15
C MET A 322 -14.15 5.26 4.82
N LYS A 323 -15.19 4.42 4.76
CA LYS A 323 -15.64 3.79 3.50
C LYS A 323 -16.08 4.84 2.47
N ALA A 324 -16.74 5.90 2.89
CA ALA A 324 -17.16 6.99 2.00
C ALA A 324 -15.93 7.72 1.42
N LEU A 325 -14.92 8.02 2.24
CA LEU A 325 -13.67 8.62 1.79
C LEU A 325 -12.88 7.68 0.85
N LEU A 326 -12.80 6.40 1.17
CA LEU A 326 -12.18 5.39 0.30
C LEU A 326 -12.93 5.30 -1.04
N THR A 327 -14.25 5.26 -1.04
CA THR A 327 -15.07 5.25 -2.26
C THR A 327 -14.82 6.49 -3.12
N LYS A 328 -14.68 7.65 -2.48
CA LYS A 328 -14.35 8.91 -3.18
C LYS A 328 -13.03 8.83 -3.95
N HIS A 329 -12.01 8.17 -3.39
CA HIS A 329 -10.67 8.10 -3.96
C HIS A 329 -10.41 6.83 -4.79
N ALA A 330 -11.09 5.74 -4.46
CA ALA A 330 -10.90 4.42 -5.07
C ALA A 330 -12.06 4.00 -5.99
N GLY A 331 -13.17 4.73 -6.03
CA GLY A 331 -14.34 4.34 -6.81
C GLY A 331 -15.02 3.07 -6.27
N ASN A 332 -15.37 2.13 -7.15
CA ASN A 332 -16.07 0.90 -6.77
C ASN A 332 -15.12 -0.09 -6.06
N ALA A 333 -14.92 0.09 -4.77
CA ALA A 333 -14.23 -0.87 -3.91
C ALA A 333 -15.24 -1.71 -3.11
N GLN A 334 -14.89 -2.96 -2.82
CA GLN A 334 -15.62 -3.81 -1.89
C GLN A 334 -14.92 -3.78 -0.54
N PHE A 335 -15.72 -3.76 0.53
CA PHE A 335 -15.24 -3.67 1.89
C PHE A 335 -15.67 -4.89 2.71
N SER A 336 -14.76 -5.38 3.55
CA SER A 336 -15.01 -6.39 4.57
C SER A 336 -14.27 -6.01 5.85
N THR A 337 -14.56 -6.72 6.94
CA THR A 337 -13.90 -6.54 8.24
C THR A 337 -12.98 -7.72 8.49
N TYR A 338 -11.82 -7.48 9.06
CA TYR A 338 -10.88 -8.55 9.39
C TYR A 338 -11.47 -9.50 10.43
N ASN A 339 -11.36 -10.78 10.16
CA ASN A 339 -11.71 -11.86 11.06
C ASN A 339 -10.52 -12.84 11.13
N ASN A 340 -9.94 -13.02 12.30
CA ASN A 340 -8.88 -13.99 12.51
C ASN A 340 -9.48 -15.40 12.42
N VAL A 341 -9.18 -16.10 11.33
CA VAL A 341 -9.75 -17.44 11.07
C VAL A 341 -9.29 -18.47 12.11
N ALA A 342 -8.08 -18.31 12.66
CA ALA A 342 -7.54 -19.26 13.65
C ALA A 342 -8.18 -19.13 15.03
N THR A 343 -8.54 -17.90 15.46
CA THR A 343 -9.12 -17.64 16.79
C THR A 343 -10.61 -17.33 16.75
N GLY A 344 -11.16 -16.94 15.60
CA GLY A 344 -12.53 -16.44 15.44
C GLY A 344 -12.73 -15.02 15.96
N GLU A 345 -11.67 -14.31 16.38
CA GLU A 345 -11.73 -12.94 16.82
C GLU A 345 -11.94 -11.98 15.65
N LYS A 346 -12.78 -10.97 15.86
CA LYS A 346 -13.06 -9.93 14.87
C LYS A 346 -12.45 -8.60 15.30
N ALA A 347 -11.95 -7.86 14.32
CA ALA A 347 -11.45 -6.51 14.52
C ALA A 347 -12.34 -5.52 13.75
N ASP A 348 -13.35 -4.96 14.42
CA ASP A 348 -14.34 -4.08 13.78
C ASP A 348 -13.74 -2.77 13.24
N ASN A 349 -12.58 -2.37 13.74
CA ASN A 349 -11.80 -1.21 13.28
C ASN A 349 -10.77 -1.58 12.19
N PHE A 350 -10.76 -2.82 11.68
CA PHE A 350 -9.85 -3.29 10.65
C PHE A 350 -10.63 -3.51 9.34
N LEU A 351 -10.51 -2.55 8.43
CA LEU A 351 -11.20 -2.56 7.15
C LEU A 351 -10.33 -3.19 6.06
N LEU A 352 -10.86 -4.22 5.42
CA LEU A 352 -10.28 -4.90 4.27
C LEU A 352 -10.91 -4.40 2.97
N VAL A 353 -10.09 -4.17 1.95
CA VAL A 353 -10.50 -3.56 0.68
C VAL A 353 -10.12 -4.43 -0.50
N VAL A 354 -11.04 -4.60 -1.45
CA VAL A 354 -10.79 -5.21 -2.76
C VAL A 354 -11.23 -4.26 -3.87
N GLY A 355 -10.32 -3.99 -4.78
CA GLY A 355 -10.58 -3.22 -5.98
C GLY A 355 -10.92 -4.08 -7.19
N GLU A 356 -11.42 -3.44 -8.23
CA GLU A 356 -11.73 -4.06 -9.52
C GLU A 356 -10.48 -4.11 -10.40
N SER A 357 -10.18 -5.28 -11.00
CA SER A 357 -9.03 -5.45 -11.88
C SER A 357 -9.33 -5.03 -13.33
N ILE A 358 -8.28 -4.60 -14.03
CA ILE A 358 -8.26 -4.35 -15.47
C ILE A 358 -7.16 -5.20 -16.11
N ILE A 359 -7.46 -5.81 -17.28
CA ILE A 359 -6.48 -6.49 -18.12
C ILE A 359 -6.12 -5.55 -19.27
N PHE A 360 -4.86 -5.20 -19.42
CA PHE A 360 -4.38 -4.28 -20.43
C PHE A 360 -4.41 -4.92 -21.83
N GLY A 361 -5.05 -4.24 -22.79
CA GLY A 361 -5.20 -4.75 -24.17
C GLY A 361 -5.98 -6.06 -24.28
N GLY A 362 -6.66 -6.51 -23.24
CA GLY A 362 -7.57 -7.65 -23.24
C GLY A 362 -8.99 -7.26 -23.64
N LYS A 363 -9.78 -8.26 -24.08
CA LYS A 363 -11.22 -8.09 -24.32
C LYS A 363 -12.02 -8.29 -23.03
#